data_897912bacd741ecd0862182554a1e857
#
_entry.id   897912bacd741ecd0862182554a1e857
#
_cell.length_a   1.000
_cell.length_b   1.000
_cell.length_c   1.000
_cell.angle_alpha   90.00
_cell.angle_beta   90.00
_cell.angle_gamma   90.00
#
_symmetry.space_group_name_H-M   'P 1'
#
loop_
_entity.id
_entity.type
_entity.pdbx_description
1 polymer ?
#
loop_
_entity_poly.entity_id
_entity_poly.type
_entity_poly.pdbx_seq_one_letter_code
_entity_poly.pdbx_strand_id
1 'polypeptide(L)'
;AGFKVYLMDKEPTIGGVMTQLDKTFPTNDCAMCILAPKLVGAGRHPNIELLTYTEFVDLKGKEGDFTAVLRRKARRVDPEKCTGCGDCVKKCPVEAIDEYNEGMAKRGASYIKYPQAVPLVATIDKSKCIGCGICGEVCKPEAIFYDDSDVTVELKVGSVVLSPGFQAFDPSILTEYGYGRYPNVVTSMEFERILSATGPYRGVVMRPSDGDLPKRVAFLQCIGSRDERIGNPYCSGVCCMYAMKEAVIAQEHNPGLEATIFFMDIRAFGKEFDDYYIRAEKEHEVRFIRSRVASTRQEPGSRDVLLSYELDGEIKEEKFDMVVLSVGLNPPEDSGDLADAAGIELNKYGFAKTSLVKPLETTRPGVYVAGAFHGPKDIPDSVAQASGAAAKAARGITGERGKLITKVEYPAEKVVTGEEPRIGVFVCHCGINIGGVVGVNQVVEYAKTLPNVAYAEQNLYTCSQDTQDKIRDTILEHSLNRVIVASCTPRTHEPLFRATLKEAGLNEYLFEMANIRDQCSWVHMHEHEAA
;
A
#
# COMPACT_ATOMS: atom_id res chain seq x y z
N ALA A 1 14.52 -2.34 -18.71
CA ALA A 1 14.32 -2.12 -20.14
C ALA A 1 15.48 -1.36 -20.80
N GLY A 2 16.45 -0.83 -20.03
CA GLY A 2 17.63 -0.11 -20.52
C GLY A 2 17.41 1.38 -20.76
N PHE A 3 16.56 2.00 -19.97
CA PHE A 3 16.31 3.44 -20.00
C PHE A 3 16.44 4.03 -18.59
N LYS A 4 16.82 5.30 -18.50
CA LYS A 4 16.68 6.11 -17.29
C LYS A 4 15.19 6.43 -17.10
N VAL A 5 14.70 6.29 -15.89
CA VAL A 5 13.29 6.53 -15.51
C VAL A 5 13.22 7.55 -14.40
N TYR A 6 12.37 8.54 -14.55
CA TYR A 6 11.94 9.42 -13.48
C TYR A 6 10.58 8.93 -12.97
N LEU A 7 10.52 8.46 -11.74
CA LEU A 7 9.29 8.00 -11.09
C LEU A 7 8.78 9.10 -10.17
N MET A 8 7.74 9.76 -10.61
CA MET A 8 7.15 10.89 -9.90
C MET A 8 5.94 10.46 -9.08
N ASP A 9 5.81 11.01 -7.87
CA ASP A 9 4.62 10.89 -7.04
C ASP A 9 4.31 12.24 -6.38
N LYS A 10 3.04 12.67 -6.36
CA LYS A 10 2.60 13.89 -5.68
C LYS A 10 2.67 13.79 -4.16
N GLU A 11 2.68 12.56 -3.65
CA GLU A 11 2.82 12.22 -2.25
C GLU A 11 4.29 12.17 -1.81
N PRO A 12 4.58 12.26 -0.50
CA PRO A 12 5.95 12.20 0.01
C PRO A 12 6.67 10.87 -0.26
N THR A 13 5.93 9.83 -0.62
CA THR A 13 6.41 8.46 -0.82
C THR A 13 5.69 7.81 -1.98
N ILE A 14 6.33 6.85 -2.66
CA ILE A 14 5.68 6.02 -3.67
C ILE A 14 4.85 4.91 -3.01
N GLY A 15 3.94 4.27 -3.77
CA GLY A 15 3.18 3.08 -3.36
C GLY A 15 1.66 3.22 -3.42
N GLY A 16 1.15 4.44 -3.38
CA GLY A 16 -0.27 4.74 -3.57
C GLY A 16 -1.19 4.01 -2.59
N VAL A 17 -2.43 3.80 -3.00
CA VAL A 17 -3.50 3.16 -2.19
C VAL A 17 -3.15 1.72 -1.80
N MET A 18 -2.36 0.99 -2.60
CA MET A 18 -2.00 -0.39 -2.26
C MET A 18 -1.27 -0.50 -0.90
N THR A 19 -0.60 0.56 -0.44
CA THR A 19 0.04 0.58 0.89
C THR A 19 -0.95 0.61 2.05
N GLN A 20 -2.20 0.99 1.79
CA GLN A 20 -3.27 1.09 2.79
C GLN A 20 -4.03 -0.23 2.94
N LEU A 21 -3.97 -1.13 1.96
CA LEU A 21 -4.65 -2.42 2.00
C LEU A 21 -3.99 -3.38 2.99
N ASP A 22 -4.79 -4.25 3.61
CA ASP A 22 -4.29 -5.32 4.46
C ASP A 22 -3.84 -6.52 3.62
N LYS A 23 -4.78 -7.16 2.95
CA LYS A 23 -4.56 -8.33 2.11
C LYS A 23 -5.00 -8.09 0.66
N THR A 24 -4.51 -8.92 -0.24
CA THR A 24 -4.95 -8.93 -1.65
C THR A 24 -5.78 -10.18 -1.95
N PHE A 25 -6.76 -10.08 -2.82
CA PHE A 25 -7.51 -11.22 -3.32
C PHE A 25 -6.88 -11.75 -4.64
N PRO A 26 -7.03 -13.03 -5.01
CA PRO A 26 -7.75 -14.10 -4.31
C PRO A 26 -6.90 -14.90 -3.32
N THR A 27 -5.63 -14.56 -3.13
CA THR A 27 -4.65 -15.35 -2.36
C THR A 27 -4.59 -15.02 -0.88
N ASN A 28 -5.21 -13.91 -0.44
CA ASN A 28 -5.08 -13.35 0.89
C ASN A 28 -3.63 -13.04 1.32
N ASP A 29 -2.76 -12.80 0.34
CA ASP A 29 -1.40 -12.35 0.63
C ASP A 29 -1.41 -10.93 1.21
N CYS A 30 -0.50 -10.67 2.13
CA CYS A 30 -0.30 -9.34 2.69
C CYS A 30 0.08 -8.33 1.59
N ALA A 31 -0.71 -7.28 1.42
CA ALA A 31 -0.52 -6.27 0.37
C ALA A 31 0.84 -5.58 0.47
N MET A 32 1.23 -5.17 1.68
CA MET A 32 2.53 -4.54 1.92
C MET A 32 3.69 -5.51 1.69
N CYS A 33 3.53 -6.79 2.03
CA CYS A 33 4.56 -7.79 1.81
C CYS A 33 4.88 -8.01 0.32
N ILE A 34 3.86 -7.94 -0.54
CA ILE A 34 4.03 -8.01 -1.99
C ILE A 34 4.66 -6.72 -2.53
N LEU A 35 4.24 -5.57 -1.99
CA LEU A 35 4.60 -4.25 -2.49
C LEU A 35 5.99 -3.80 -2.03
N ALA A 36 6.35 -3.99 -0.74
CA ALA A 36 7.58 -3.46 -0.16
C ALA A 36 8.85 -3.81 -0.95
N PRO A 37 9.08 -5.06 -1.42
CA PRO A 37 10.25 -5.37 -2.25
C PRO A 37 10.28 -4.60 -3.56
N LYS A 38 9.12 -4.29 -4.13
CA LYS A 38 9.01 -3.50 -5.37
C LYS A 38 9.33 -2.03 -5.13
N LEU A 39 8.87 -1.47 -4.00
CA LEU A 39 9.19 -0.10 -3.61
C LEU A 39 10.68 0.06 -3.34
N VAL A 40 11.26 -0.83 -2.52
CA VAL A 40 12.71 -0.82 -2.22
C VAL A 40 13.53 -1.05 -3.49
N GLY A 41 13.11 -1.99 -4.35
CA GLY A 41 13.74 -2.22 -5.64
C GLY A 41 13.71 -1.00 -6.56
N ALA A 42 12.61 -0.24 -6.58
CA ALA A 42 12.51 1.02 -7.31
C ALA A 42 13.43 2.10 -6.70
N GLY A 43 13.44 2.23 -5.37
CA GLY A 43 14.24 3.21 -4.64
C GLY A 43 15.75 3.01 -4.77
N ARG A 44 16.20 1.75 -4.88
CA ARG A 44 17.62 1.39 -5.00
C ARG A 44 18.11 1.24 -6.44
N HIS A 45 17.19 1.25 -7.42
CA HIS A 45 17.59 1.00 -8.80
C HIS A 45 18.36 2.18 -9.38
N PRO A 46 19.62 2.03 -9.87
CA PRO A 46 20.47 3.14 -10.30
C PRO A 46 19.92 3.92 -11.50
N ASN A 47 18.97 3.33 -12.24
CA ASN A 47 18.35 3.95 -13.40
C ASN A 47 16.92 4.42 -13.14
N ILE A 48 16.48 4.44 -11.88
CA ILE A 48 15.22 5.03 -11.45
C ILE A 48 15.53 6.17 -10.48
N GLU A 49 15.07 7.35 -10.80
CA GLU A 49 15.16 8.51 -9.94
C GLU A 49 13.77 8.82 -9.38
N LEU A 50 13.65 8.80 -8.05
CA LEU A 50 12.40 9.09 -7.37
C LEU A 50 12.21 10.60 -7.23
N LEU A 51 11.11 11.10 -7.75
CA LEU A 51 10.67 12.49 -7.62
C LEU A 51 9.38 12.53 -6.80
N THR A 52 9.52 12.26 -5.50
CA THR A 52 8.39 12.27 -4.57
C THR A 52 8.08 13.69 -4.10
N TYR A 53 6.86 13.91 -3.62
CA TYR A 53 6.33 15.20 -3.23
C TYR A 53 6.41 16.22 -4.37
N THR A 54 6.12 15.73 -5.59
CA THR A 54 6.31 16.48 -6.84
C THR A 54 5.04 16.39 -7.69
N GLU A 55 4.58 17.51 -8.20
CA GLU A 55 3.38 17.62 -9.03
C GLU A 55 3.75 17.82 -10.50
N PHE A 56 2.95 17.26 -11.40
CA PHE A 56 3.06 17.42 -12.84
C PHE A 56 2.34 18.69 -13.27
N VAL A 57 3.04 19.64 -13.88
CA VAL A 57 2.51 20.98 -14.18
C VAL A 57 2.23 21.16 -15.66
N ASP A 58 3.12 20.67 -16.55
CA ASP A 58 2.98 20.86 -17.99
C ASP A 58 3.84 19.86 -18.76
N LEU A 59 3.44 19.55 -19.99
CA LEU A 59 4.22 18.74 -20.93
C LEU A 59 4.35 19.43 -22.28
N LYS A 60 5.53 19.96 -22.58
CA LYS A 60 5.86 20.59 -23.85
C LYS A 60 6.50 19.61 -24.83
N GLY A 61 6.38 19.87 -26.13
CA GLY A 61 7.04 19.08 -27.15
C GLY A 61 6.20 17.91 -27.68
N LYS A 62 6.86 16.88 -28.21
CA LYS A 62 6.25 15.73 -28.88
C LYS A 62 6.94 14.44 -28.51
N GLU A 63 6.35 13.32 -28.91
CA GLU A 63 6.95 11.98 -28.73
C GLU A 63 8.42 11.95 -29.16
N GLY A 64 9.27 11.41 -28.29
CA GLY A 64 10.72 11.36 -28.45
C GLY A 64 11.46 12.61 -27.93
N ASP A 65 10.80 13.75 -27.78
CA ASP A 65 11.40 15.02 -27.31
C ASP A 65 10.38 15.85 -26.52
N PHE A 66 10.01 15.36 -25.35
CA PHE A 66 9.21 16.10 -24.40
C PHE A 66 10.07 16.87 -23.39
N THR A 67 9.51 17.99 -22.90
CA THR A 67 9.95 18.66 -21.69
C THR A 67 8.82 18.62 -20.68
N ALA A 68 8.97 17.80 -19.64
CA ALA A 68 8.07 17.77 -18.52
C ALA A 68 8.42 18.88 -17.52
N VAL A 69 7.45 19.70 -17.19
CA VAL A 69 7.58 20.76 -16.17
C VAL A 69 6.95 20.25 -14.89
N LEU A 70 7.72 20.20 -13.82
CA LEU A 70 7.34 19.66 -12.53
C LEU A 70 7.46 20.71 -11.45
N ARG A 71 6.62 20.65 -10.41
CA ARG A 71 6.74 21.44 -9.19
C ARG A 71 7.06 20.51 -8.02
N ARG A 72 8.30 20.54 -7.55
CA ARG A 72 8.71 19.88 -6.32
C ARG A 72 8.29 20.73 -5.13
N LYS A 73 7.41 20.19 -4.29
CA LYS A 73 6.91 20.86 -3.10
C LYS A 73 7.95 20.90 -1.99
N ALA A 74 7.89 21.95 -1.20
CA ALA A 74 8.75 22.12 -0.03
C ALA A 74 8.47 21.07 1.04
N ARG A 75 9.40 20.13 1.21
CA ARG A 75 9.32 19.05 2.22
C ARG A 75 9.73 19.52 3.61
N ARG A 76 10.56 20.56 3.70
CA ARG A 76 11.21 21.09 4.91
C ARG A 76 12.08 20.08 5.63
N VAL A 77 12.43 19.01 4.98
CA VAL A 77 13.33 17.95 5.44
C VAL A 77 14.23 17.58 4.28
N ASP A 78 15.52 17.67 4.50
CA ASP A 78 16.55 17.25 3.54
C ASP A 78 16.54 15.72 3.40
N PRO A 79 16.17 15.18 2.23
CA PRO A 79 16.08 13.73 2.04
C PRO A 79 17.45 13.03 2.07
N GLU A 80 18.55 13.75 1.80
CA GLU A 80 19.89 13.19 1.83
C GLU A 80 20.45 13.05 3.25
N LYS A 81 19.97 13.90 4.18
CA LYS A 81 20.35 13.85 5.60
C LYS A 81 19.41 13.04 6.46
N CYS A 82 18.13 12.96 6.09
CA CYS A 82 17.11 12.30 6.90
C CYS A 82 17.32 10.80 6.94
N THR A 83 17.50 10.24 8.12
CA THR A 83 17.66 8.79 8.36
C THR A 83 16.33 8.06 8.59
N GLY A 84 15.18 8.75 8.55
CA GLY A 84 13.88 8.14 8.81
C GLY A 84 13.64 7.70 10.27
N CYS A 85 14.45 8.13 11.23
CA CYS A 85 14.38 7.68 12.63
C CYS A 85 13.05 7.99 13.35
N GLY A 86 12.26 8.93 12.85
CA GLY A 86 10.93 9.30 13.38
C GLY A 86 10.95 10.11 14.68
N ASP A 87 12.09 10.59 15.17
CA ASP A 87 12.13 11.38 16.41
C ASP A 87 11.36 12.69 16.30
N CYS A 88 11.46 13.36 15.15
CA CYS A 88 10.67 14.57 14.84
C CYS A 88 9.15 14.28 14.77
N VAL A 89 8.76 13.08 14.36
CA VAL A 89 7.35 12.63 14.31
C VAL A 89 6.81 12.42 15.72
N LYS A 90 7.54 11.64 16.53
CA LYS A 90 7.14 11.33 17.92
C LYS A 90 7.03 12.55 18.83
N LYS A 91 7.83 13.59 18.55
CA LYS A 91 7.89 14.81 19.39
C LYS A 91 7.02 15.95 18.86
N CYS A 92 6.39 15.80 17.70
CA CYS A 92 5.48 16.79 17.16
C CYS A 92 4.23 16.93 18.03
N PRO A 93 3.91 18.13 18.58
CA PRO A 93 2.76 18.29 19.47
C PRO A 93 1.43 18.45 18.72
N VAL A 94 1.45 18.50 17.39
CA VAL A 94 0.25 18.67 16.57
C VAL A 94 -0.51 17.36 16.48
N GLU A 95 -1.84 17.44 16.56
CA GLU A 95 -2.77 16.35 16.32
C GLU A 95 -3.65 16.66 15.11
N ALA A 96 -3.13 16.44 13.92
CA ALA A 96 -3.90 16.56 12.68
C ALA A 96 -4.57 15.23 12.31
N ILE A 97 -5.59 15.28 11.45
CA ILE A 97 -6.19 14.09 10.86
C ILE A 97 -5.11 13.34 10.06
N ASP A 98 -5.08 12.03 10.21
CA ASP A 98 -4.22 11.13 9.45
C ASP A 98 -4.98 10.60 8.23
N GLU A 99 -4.74 11.22 7.08
CA GLU A 99 -5.37 10.86 5.81
C GLU A 99 -4.95 9.47 5.33
N TYR A 100 -3.75 8.99 5.70
CA TYR A 100 -3.32 7.63 5.38
C TYR A 100 -4.15 6.56 6.10
N ASN A 101 -4.62 6.86 7.29
CA ASN A 101 -5.54 6.00 8.04
C ASN A 101 -7.01 6.41 7.86
N GLU A 102 -7.37 7.01 6.71
CA GLU A 102 -8.74 7.38 6.35
C GLU A 102 -9.43 8.25 7.43
N GLY A 103 -8.67 9.07 8.13
CA GLY A 103 -9.20 9.95 9.19
C GLY A 103 -9.45 9.27 10.54
N MET A 104 -9.28 7.96 10.66
CA MET A 104 -9.52 7.21 11.91
C MET A 104 -8.38 7.34 12.94
N ALA A 105 -7.28 7.98 12.58
CA ALA A 105 -6.16 8.26 13.46
C ALA A 105 -5.74 9.72 13.38
N LYS A 106 -4.83 10.12 14.28
CA LYS A 106 -4.20 11.42 14.24
C LYS A 106 -2.71 11.30 13.98
N ARG A 107 -2.13 12.30 13.31
CA ARG A 107 -0.70 12.41 13.05
C ARG A 107 -0.16 13.80 13.41
N GLY A 108 1.15 13.87 13.59
CA GLY A 108 1.84 15.15 13.71
C GLY A 108 1.85 15.95 12.40
N ALA A 109 2.16 17.24 12.47
CA ALA A 109 2.52 18.03 11.29
C ALA A 109 3.85 17.56 10.69
N SER A 110 4.79 17.08 11.52
CA SER A 110 5.94 16.29 11.07
C SER A 110 5.55 14.83 11.05
N TYR A 111 5.66 14.16 9.91
CA TYR A 111 5.18 12.79 9.74
C TYR A 111 6.01 12.00 8.72
N ILE A 112 5.98 10.68 8.85
CA ILE A 112 6.34 9.70 7.84
C ILE A 112 5.03 9.02 7.45
N LYS A 113 4.72 8.94 6.15
CA LYS A 113 3.38 8.56 5.69
C LYS A 113 2.95 7.16 6.15
N TYR A 114 3.89 6.20 6.10
CA TYR A 114 3.70 4.84 6.62
C TYR A 114 5.06 4.20 6.95
N PRO A 115 5.12 3.15 7.80
CA PRO A 115 6.38 2.65 8.35
C PRO A 115 7.41 2.13 7.33
N GLN A 116 6.96 1.51 6.22
CA GLN A 116 7.83 1.00 5.15
C GLN A 116 7.94 1.97 3.97
N ALA A 117 7.79 3.26 4.21
CA ALA A 117 7.80 4.29 3.19
C ALA A 117 9.07 4.29 2.33
N VAL A 118 8.93 4.54 1.04
CA VAL A 118 10.06 4.73 0.11
C VAL A 118 9.85 6.05 -0.65
N PRO A 119 10.74 7.02 -0.51
CA PRO A 119 11.85 7.07 0.46
C PRO A 119 11.34 7.17 1.91
N LEU A 120 12.11 6.62 2.86
CA LEU A 120 11.81 6.72 4.29
C LEU A 120 12.32 8.08 4.82
N VAL A 121 11.59 9.12 4.50
CA VAL A 121 11.94 10.52 4.82
C VAL A 121 10.74 11.20 5.46
N ALA A 122 10.97 11.90 6.56
CA ALA A 122 9.95 12.71 7.18
C ALA A 122 9.55 13.89 6.28
N THR A 123 8.34 14.39 6.49
CA THR A 123 7.81 15.56 5.81
C THR A 123 7.13 16.47 6.83
N ILE A 124 7.25 17.80 6.68
CA ILE A 124 6.53 18.75 7.53
C ILE A 124 5.40 19.36 6.71
N ASP A 125 4.17 19.04 7.07
CA ASP A 125 2.96 19.63 6.51
C ASP A 125 2.82 21.08 7.01
N LYS A 126 3.11 22.03 6.12
CA LYS A 126 3.05 23.47 6.46
C LYS A 126 1.66 23.90 6.91
N SER A 127 0.63 23.35 6.34
CA SER A 127 -0.76 23.76 6.62
C SER A 127 -1.19 23.38 8.04
N LYS A 128 -0.54 22.38 8.64
CA LYS A 128 -0.81 21.88 9.98
C LYS A 128 0.24 22.31 11.01
N CYS A 129 1.42 22.77 10.55
CA CYS A 129 2.55 23.10 11.41
C CYS A 129 2.33 24.42 12.17
N ILE A 130 2.49 24.38 13.48
CA ILE A 130 2.37 25.57 14.37
C ILE A 130 3.69 26.34 14.57
N GLY A 131 4.78 25.91 13.94
CA GLY A 131 6.08 26.61 14.00
C GLY A 131 6.83 26.51 15.33
N CYS A 132 6.59 25.49 16.15
CA CYS A 132 7.19 25.37 17.49
C CYS A 132 8.70 25.05 17.52
N GLY A 133 9.30 24.59 16.40
CA GLY A 133 10.73 24.32 16.28
C GLY A 133 11.23 22.98 16.86
N ILE A 134 10.43 22.25 17.65
CA ILE A 134 10.84 21.02 18.35
C ILE A 134 11.43 19.97 17.41
N CYS A 135 10.86 19.80 16.20
CA CYS A 135 11.38 18.82 15.23
C CYS A 135 12.82 19.11 14.80
N GLY A 136 13.23 20.39 14.73
CA GLY A 136 14.62 20.79 14.47
C GLY A 136 15.55 20.49 15.64
N GLU A 137 15.11 20.75 16.87
CA GLU A 137 15.91 20.51 18.08
C GLU A 137 16.22 19.03 18.32
N VAL A 138 15.29 18.13 17.99
CA VAL A 138 15.48 16.68 18.18
C VAL A 138 16.12 15.98 16.99
N CYS A 139 16.31 16.67 15.86
CA CYS A 139 16.87 16.08 14.65
C CYS A 139 18.40 15.99 14.72
N LYS A 140 18.92 14.83 15.15
CA LYS A 140 20.37 14.60 15.25
C LYS A 140 21.12 14.76 13.92
N PRO A 141 20.57 14.29 12.75
CA PRO A 141 21.22 14.51 11.46
C PRO A 141 21.09 15.93 10.91
N GLU A 142 20.43 16.85 11.64
CA GLU A 142 20.21 18.23 11.20
C GLU A 142 19.54 18.32 9.80
N ALA A 143 18.58 17.44 9.56
CA ALA A 143 17.87 17.34 8.28
C ALA A 143 16.72 18.35 8.14
N ILE A 144 16.32 19.05 9.21
CA ILE A 144 15.17 19.97 9.18
C ILE A 144 15.64 21.36 8.75
N PHE A 145 14.97 21.91 7.73
CA PHE A 145 15.19 23.30 7.30
C PHE A 145 13.86 23.95 6.91
N TYR A 146 13.50 25.01 7.63
CA TYR A 146 12.16 25.60 7.53
C TYR A 146 11.98 26.54 6.32
N ASP A 147 13.08 27.04 5.75
CA ASP A 147 13.09 27.98 4.64
C ASP A 147 12.97 27.30 3.25
N ASP A 148 12.62 26.01 3.25
CA ASP A 148 12.36 25.26 2.01
C ASP A 148 11.17 25.86 1.25
N SER A 149 11.29 25.90 -0.06
CA SER A 149 10.30 26.46 -0.97
C SER A 149 10.08 25.55 -2.17
N ASP A 150 8.91 25.68 -2.79
CA ASP A 150 8.60 24.96 -4.01
C ASP A 150 9.58 25.31 -5.13
N VAL A 151 10.03 24.32 -5.87
CA VAL A 151 11.00 24.46 -6.96
C VAL A 151 10.42 23.90 -8.24
N THR A 152 10.48 24.69 -9.33
CA THR A 152 10.15 24.21 -10.67
C THR A 152 11.35 23.46 -11.26
N VAL A 153 11.10 22.26 -11.77
CA VAL A 153 12.10 21.39 -12.40
C VAL A 153 11.64 21.07 -13.82
N GLU A 154 12.51 21.22 -14.79
CA GLU A 154 12.26 20.80 -16.18
C GLU A 154 13.07 19.54 -16.51
N LEU A 155 12.42 18.51 -17.04
CA LEU A 155 13.03 17.26 -17.40
C LEU A 155 12.82 16.94 -18.89
N LYS A 156 13.88 16.58 -19.58
CA LYS A 156 13.82 16.02 -20.94
C LYS A 156 13.47 14.54 -20.87
N VAL A 157 12.36 14.16 -21.49
CA VAL A 157 11.89 12.77 -21.52
C VAL A 157 11.38 12.41 -22.90
N GLY A 158 11.57 11.16 -23.29
CA GLY A 158 11.12 10.68 -24.61
C GLY A 158 9.66 10.22 -24.62
N SER A 159 9.15 9.76 -23.48
CA SER A 159 7.78 9.28 -23.33
C SER A 159 7.30 9.43 -21.87
N VAL A 160 5.98 9.45 -21.69
CA VAL A 160 5.33 9.58 -20.37
C VAL A 160 4.33 8.44 -20.17
N VAL A 161 4.29 7.85 -18.98
CA VAL A 161 3.27 6.89 -18.56
C VAL A 161 2.51 7.48 -17.37
N LEU A 162 1.22 7.67 -17.53
CA LEU A 162 0.34 8.21 -16.49
C LEU A 162 -0.30 7.06 -15.71
N SER A 163 -0.08 7.03 -14.39
CA SER A 163 -0.63 6.04 -13.48
C SER A 163 -0.99 6.66 -12.12
N PRO A 164 -1.81 7.74 -12.08
CA PRO A 164 -2.15 8.44 -10.84
C PRO A 164 -3.08 7.65 -9.91
N GLY A 165 -3.54 6.47 -10.34
CA GLY A 165 -4.43 5.61 -9.58
C GLY A 165 -5.90 6.00 -9.68
N PHE A 166 -6.58 5.98 -8.53
CA PHE A 166 -8.00 6.29 -8.38
C PHE A 166 -8.26 7.01 -7.06
N GLN A 167 -9.45 7.54 -6.92
CA GLN A 167 -10.02 8.00 -5.65
C GLN A 167 -11.19 7.10 -5.27
N ALA A 168 -11.26 6.69 -4.01
CA ALA A 168 -12.45 6.02 -3.49
C ALA A 168 -13.65 6.97 -3.53
N PHE A 169 -14.82 6.45 -3.87
CA PHE A 169 -16.05 7.25 -3.87
C PHE A 169 -16.37 7.72 -2.45
N ASP A 170 -16.68 9.00 -2.30
CA ASP A 170 -17.15 9.57 -1.02
C ASP A 170 -18.65 9.29 -0.83
N PRO A 171 -19.04 8.40 0.10
CA PRO A 171 -20.44 8.05 0.32
C PRO A 171 -21.22 9.07 1.13
N SER A 172 -20.64 10.17 1.57
CA SER A 172 -21.32 11.22 2.35
C SER A 172 -22.49 11.86 1.60
N ILE A 173 -22.43 11.85 0.25
CA ILE A 173 -23.52 12.34 -0.60
C ILE A 173 -24.73 11.40 -0.65
N LEU A 174 -24.56 10.12 -0.26
CA LEU A 174 -25.62 9.12 -0.19
C LEU A 174 -26.14 9.03 1.25
N THR A 175 -26.90 10.02 1.65
CA THR A 175 -27.32 10.22 3.04
C THR A 175 -28.16 9.07 3.62
N GLU A 176 -28.76 8.25 2.77
CA GLU A 176 -29.54 7.06 3.13
C GLU A 176 -28.70 5.98 3.84
N TYR A 177 -27.37 5.97 3.61
CA TYR A 177 -26.48 4.99 4.25
C TYR A 177 -25.86 5.47 5.57
N GLY A 178 -26.03 6.73 5.95
CA GLY A 178 -25.66 7.25 7.26
C GLY A 178 -24.16 7.44 7.50
N TYR A 179 -23.31 7.34 6.46
CA TYR A 179 -21.87 7.62 6.57
C TYR A 179 -21.63 9.05 7.08
N GLY A 180 -20.64 9.19 7.97
CA GLY A 180 -20.35 10.46 8.64
C GLY A 180 -21.34 10.85 9.76
N ARG A 181 -22.51 10.16 9.87
CA ARG A 181 -23.49 10.36 10.96
C ARG A 181 -23.48 9.23 11.97
N TYR A 182 -23.31 8.01 11.52
CA TYR A 182 -23.30 6.81 12.36
C TYR A 182 -21.86 6.28 12.42
N PRO A 183 -21.22 6.30 13.60
CA PRO A 183 -19.80 5.98 13.72
C PRO A 183 -19.45 4.54 13.32
N ASN A 184 -20.41 3.61 13.35
CA ASN A 184 -20.21 2.22 12.94
C ASN A 184 -20.59 1.95 11.47
N VAL A 185 -20.80 3.00 10.68
CA VAL A 185 -20.89 2.93 9.21
C VAL A 185 -19.57 3.46 8.64
N VAL A 186 -18.78 2.57 8.09
CA VAL A 186 -17.44 2.85 7.57
C VAL A 186 -17.34 2.52 6.07
N THR A 187 -16.38 3.09 5.38
CA THR A 187 -16.05 2.69 4.01
C THR A 187 -15.20 1.42 3.99
N SER A 188 -15.10 0.76 2.85
CA SER A 188 -14.17 -0.35 2.64
C SER A 188 -12.71 0.06 2.89
N MET A 189 -12.31 1.28 2.53
CA MET A 189 -10.95 1.77 2.77
C MET A 189 -10.68 1.98 4.27
N GLU A 190 -11.63 2.52 5.02
CA GLU A 190 -11.54 2.58 6.49
C GLU A 190 -11.47 1.18 7.09
N PHE A 191 -12.25 0.24 6.56
CA PHE A 191 -12.23 -1.15 7.04
C PHE A 191 -10.91 -1.87 6.72
N GLU A 192 -10.30 -1.63 5.55
CA GLU A 192 -8.92 -2.07 5.26
C GLU A 192 -7.92 -1.55 6.30
N ARG A 193 -8.08 -0.30 6.74
CA ARG A 193 -7.21 0.25 7.80
C ARG A 193 -7.50 -0.37 9.17
N ILE A 194 -8.74 -0.76 9.47
CA ILE A 194 -9.10 -1.52 10.68
C ILE A 194 -8.42 -2.89 10.67
N LEU A 195 -8.49 -3.61 9.54
CA LEU A 195 -7.90 -4.95 9.38
C LEU A 195 -6.36 -4.94 9.39
N SER A 196 -5.75 -3.83 8.99
CA SER A 196 -4.30 -3.80 8.78
C SER A 196 -3.50 -3.76 10.08
N ALA A 197 -2.43 -4.56 10.13
CA ALA A 197 -1.46 -4.56 11.22
C ALA A 197 -0.81 -3.17 11.48
N THR A 198 -0.76 -2.31 10.46
CA THR A 198 -0.24 -0.94 10.54
C THR A 198 -1.34 0.10 10.71
N GLY A 199 -2.58 -0.33 10.81
CA GLY A 199 -3.73 0.54 10.98
C GLY A 199 -3.95 1.01 12.43
N PRO A 200 -4.95 1.86 12.66
CA PRO A 200 -5.19 2.49 13.96
C PRO A 200 -5.51 1.49 15.07
N TYR A 201 -6.12 0.36 14.72
CA TYR A 201 -6.49 -0.71 15.66
C TYR A 201 -5.55 -1.91 15.63
N ARG A 202 -4.41 -1.80 14.93
CA ARG A 202 -3.34 -2.82 14.85
C ARG A 202 -3.83 -4.20 14.38
N GLY A 203 -4.84 -4.23 13.52
CA GLY A 203 -5.43 -5.44 12.97
C GLY A 203 -6.55 -6.06 13.82
N VAL A 204 -6.90 -5.47 14.95
CA VAL A 204 -8.07 -5.92 15.74
C VAL A 204 -9.34 -5.29 15.16
N VAL A 205 -10.32 -6.13 14.80
CA VAL A 205 -11.61 -5.64 14.28
C VAL A 205 -12.42 -5.06 15.43
N MET A 206 -12.48 -3.73 15.51
CA MET A 206 -13.20 -3.00 16.57
C MET A 206 -14.18 -2.00 15.96
N ARG A 207 -15.29 -1.78 16.66
CA ARG A 207 -16.27 -0.74 16.33
C ARG A 207 -15.70 0.65 16.60
N PRO A 208 -15.78 1.59 15.65
CA PRO A 208 -15.28 2.95 15.87
C PRO A 208 -15.98 3.71 17.00
N SER A 209 -17.23 3.33 17.34
CA SER A 209 -18.03 4.02 18.36
C SER A 209 -17.54 3.84 19.80
N ASP A 210 -17.00 2.67 20.14
CA ASP A 210 -16.79 2.22 21.52
C ASP A 210 -15.59 1.28 21.71
N GLY A 211 -15.01 0.76 20.61
CA GLY A 211 -13.88 -0.17 20.64
C GLY A 211 -14.28 -1.62 20.91
N ASP A 212 -15.58 -1.94 20.98
CA ASP A 212 -16.05 -3.31 21.17
C ASP A 212 -15.85 -4.14 19.89
N LEU A 213 -15.70 -5.47 20.07
CA LEU A 213 -15.60 -6.41 18.95
C LEU A 213 -16.98 -6.63 18.32
N PRO A 214 -17.16 -6.34 17.01
CA PRO A 214 -18.43 -6.61 16.35
C PRO A 214 -18.63 -8.11 16.19
N LYS A 215 -19.89 -8.54 16.35
CA LYS A 215 -20.33 -9.92 16.09
C LYS A 215 -20.97 -10.06 14.72
N ARG A 216 -21.62 -9.00 14.23
CA ARG A 216 -22.35 -9.00 12.97
C ARG A 216 -21.96 -7.79 12.13
N VAL A 217 -21.35 -8.06 10.97
CA VAL A 217 -20.89 -7.02 10.04
C VAL A 217 -21.61 -7.18 8.70
N ALA A 218 -22.18 -6.09 8.20
CA ALA A 218 -22.82 -6.05 6.88
C ALA A 218 -21.93 -5.31 5.87
N PHE A 219 -21.80 -5.85 4.67
CA PHE A 219 -21.11 -5.23 3.54
C PHE A 219 -22.13 -4.84 2.47
N LEU A 220 -22.23 -3.54 2.16
CA LEU A 220 -23.17 -3.02 1.17
C LEU A 220 -22.45 -2.77 -0.16
N GLN A 221 -22.80 -3.53 -1.19
CA GLN A 221 -22.15 -3.48 -2.49
C GLN A 221 -22.60 -2.31 -3.36
N CYS A 222 -21.76 -1.94 -4.33
CA CYS A 222 -22.05 -0.94 -5.37
C CYS A 222 -22.31 0.47 -4.85
N ILE A 223 -21.74 0.84 -3.71
CA ILE A 223 -21.81 2.22 -3.21
C ILE A 223 -20.95 3.12 -4.11
N GLY A 224 -21.58 4.06 -4.82
CA GLY A 224 -20.87 4.92 -5.79
C GLY A 224 -20.55 4.25 -7.13
N SER A 225 -21.12 3.06 -7.41
CA SER A 225 -20.98 2.33 -8.67
C SER A 225 -22.33 1.84 -9.15
N ARG A 226 -22.51 1.72 -10.50
CA ARG A 226 -23.75 1.24 -11.12
C ARG A 226 -24.97 2.06 -10.69
N ASP A 227 -24.76 3.36 -10.52
CA ASP A 227 -25.79 4.30 -10.11
C ASP A 227 -25.78 5.54 -11.03
N GLU A 228 -26.79 5.62 -11.89
CA GLU A 228 -26.95 6.74 -12.83
C GLU A 228 -27.28 8.06 -12.14
N ARG A 229 -27.89 8.02 -10.94
CA ARG A 229 -28.28 9.21 -10.17
C ARG A 229 -27.09 10.08 -9.79
N ILE A 230 -25.92 9.46 -9.63
CA ILE A 230 -24.67 10.13 -9.24
C ILE A 230 -23.66 10.20 -10.40
N GLY A 231 -24.06 9.84 -11.63
CA GLY A 231 -23.18 9.88 -12.79
C GLY A 231 -22.20 8.71 -12.94
N ASN A 232 -22.32 7.67 -12.13
CA ASN A 232 -21.45 6.49 -12.13
C ASN A 232 -22.17 5.21 -12.56
N PRO A 233 -22.64 5.10 -13.83
CA PRO A 233 -23.36 3.91 -14.32
C PRO A 233 -22.45 2.69 -14.49
N TYR A 234 -21.14 2.87 -14.43
CA TYR A 234 -20.14 1.81 -14.60
C TYR A 234 -19.96 0.97 -13.33
N CYS A 235 -19.46 -0.25 -13.51
CA CYS A 235 -19.01 -1.10 -12.41
C CYS A 235 -17.52 -0.84 -12.12
N SER A 236 -17.16 -0.74 -10.85
CA SER A 236 -15.77 -0.59 -10.44
C SER A 236 -14.93 -1.88 -10.57
N GLY A 237 -15.58 -3.04 -10.77
CA GLY A 237 -14.91 -4.30 -11.10
C GLY A 237 -14.17 -4.98 -9.94
N VAL A 238 -14.07 -4.34 -8.77
CA VAL A 238 -13.28 -4.83 -7.62
C VAL A 238 -14.13 -5.04 -6.36
N CYS A 239 -15.26 -4.33 -6.22
CA CYS A 239 -16.01 -4.26 -4.97
C CYS A 239 -16.47 -5.63 -4.45
N CYS A 240 -16.93 -6.51 -5.34
CA CYS A 240 -17.37 -7.84 -4.93
C CYS A 240 -16.22 -8.66 -4.34
N MET A 241 -15.03 -8.58 -4.96
CA MET A 241 -13.88 -9.35 -4.51
C MET A 241 -13.29 -8.82 -3.21
N TYR A 242 -13.10 -7.50 -3.10
CA TYR A 242 -12.52 -6.99 -1.88
C TYR A 242 -13.46 -7.12 -0.67
N ALA A 243 -14.78 -6.99 -0.85
CA ALA A 243 -15.73 -7.20 0.24
C ALA A 243 -15.75 -8.66 0.74
N MET A 244 -15.67 -9.63 -0.17
CA MET A 244 -15.51 -11.03 0.21
C MET A 244 -14.20 -11.26 0.99
N LYS A 245 -13.10 -10.67 0.50
CA LYS A 245 -11.79 -10.75 1.17
C LYS A 245 -11.86 -10.08 2.56
N GLU A 246 -12.44 -8.89 2.67
CA GLU A 246 -12.62 -8.20 3.95
C GLU A 246 -13.46 -9.00 4.94
N ALA A 247 -14.54 -9.64 4.47
CA ALA A 247 -15.40 -10.49 5.28
C ALA A 247 -14.64 -11.70 5.84
N VAL A 248 -13.90 -12.41 4.97
CA VAL A 248 -13.09 -13.59 5.36
C VAL A 248 -12.00 -13.19 6.35
N ILE A 249 -11.24 -12.13 6.06
CA ILE A 249 -10.16 -11.68 6.95
C ILE A 249 -10.71 -11.17 8.30
N ALA A 250 -11.87 -10.52 8.31
CA ALA A 250 -12.50 -10.09 9.55
C ALA A 250 -12.88 -11.28 10.46
N GLN A 251 -13.34 -12.39 9.86
CA GLN A 251 -13.62 -13.63 10.58
C GLN A 251 -12.34 -14.30 11.10
N GLU A 252 -11.26 -14.27 10.32
CA GLU A 252 -9.94 -14.76 10.75
C GLU A 252 -9.40 -13.96 11.95
N HIS A 253 -9.58 -12.63 11.95
CA HIS A 253 -9.12 -11.76 13.04
C HIS A 253 -10.05 -11.76 14.26
N ASN A 254 -11.33 -12.07 14.08
CA ASN A 254 -12.34 -12.10 15.14
C ASN A 254 -13.18 -13.38 14.99
N PRO A 255 -12.75 -14.52 15.55
CA PRO A 255 -13.50 -15.78 15.49
C PRO A 255 -14.90 -15.64 16.08
N GLY A 256 -15.90 -16.08 15.31
CA GLY A 256 -17.32 -15.94 15.66
C GLY A 256 -18.00 -14.70 15.09
N LEU A 257 -17.31 -13.88 14.32
CA LEU A 257 -17.91 -12.79 13.55
C LEU A 257 -18.76 -13.36 12.40
N GLU A 258 -20.00 -12.91 12.31
CA GLU A 258 -20.92 -13.20 11.21
C GLU A 258 -20.86 -12.09 10.16
N ALA A 259 -20.45 -12.43 8.94
CA ALA A 259 -20.39 -11.50 7.82
C ALA A 259 -21.58 -11.68 6.88
N THR A 260 -22.21 -10.58 6.46
CA THR A 260 -23.31 -10.59 5.48
C THR A 260 -23.01 -9.61 4.35
N ILE A 261 -23.06 -10.07 3.10
CA ILE A 261 -22.85 -9.24 1.90
C ILE A 261 -24.19 -9.02 1.20
N PHE A 262 -24.61 -7.77 1.10
CA PHE A 262 -25.79 -7.35 0.33
C PHE A 262 -25.36 -6.94 -1.09
N PHE A 263 -25.90 -7.58 -2.11
CA PHE A 263 -25.44 -7.43 -3.49
C PHE A 263 -26.57 -7.42 -4.52
N MET A 264 -26.32 -6.87 -5.70
CA MET A 264 -27.24 -6.97 -6.87
C MET A 264 -26.88 -8.19 -7.72
N ASP A 265 -25.63 -8.35 -8.06
CA ASP A 265 -25.01 -9.53 -8.68
C ASP A 265 -23.53 -9.58 -8.27
N ILE A 266 -22.97 -10.78 -8.14
CA ILE A 266 -21.56 -10.97 -7.86
C ILE A 266 -20.77 -10.95 -9.16
N ARG A 267 -19.70 -10.16 -9.18
CA ARG A 267 -18.78 -10.02 -10.31
C ARG A 267 -17.39 -10.51 -9.95
N ALA A 268 -17.21 -11.82 -10.08
CA ALA A 268 -15.98 -12.55 -9.79
C ALA A 268 -15.41 -13.13 -11.10
N PHE A 269 -14.96 -12.26 -12.02
CA PHE A 269 -14.61 -12.65 -13.39
C PHE A 269 -13.09 -12.77 -13.64
N GLY A 270 -12.26 -12.56 -12.62
CA GLY A 270 -10.82 -12.80 -12.69
C GLY A 270 -10.45 -14.27 -12.46
N LYS A 271 -9.18 -14.61 -12.67
CA LYS A 271 -8.68 -15.95 -12.43
C LYS A 271 -8.81 -16.33 -10.95
N GLU A 272 -9.44 -17.46 -10.65
CA GLU A 272 -9.69 -17.99 -9.30
C GLU A 272 -10.65 -17.13 -8.45
N PHE A 273 -11.31 -16.12 -9.02
CA PHE A 273 -12.23 -15.25 -8.29
C PHE A 273 -13.55 -15.96 -7.97
N ASP A 274 -14.05 -16.77 -8.88
CA ASP A 274 -15.27 -17.56 -8.66
C ASP A 274 -15.06 -18.62 -7.57
N ASP A 275 -13.90 -19.29 -7.58
CA ASP A 275 -13.52 -20.23 -6.52
C ASP A 275 -13.41 -19.52 -5.16
N TYR A 276 -12.92 -18.28 -5.13
CA TYR A 276 -12.87 -17.48 -3.92
C TYR A 276 -14.26 -17.15 -3.38
N TYR A 277 -15.20 -16.80 -4.26
CA TYR A 277 -16.60 -16.59 -3.89
C TYR A 277 -17.23 -17.86 -3.28
N ILE A 278 -17.04 -19.02 -3.93
CA ILE A 278 -17.54 -20.30 -3.45
C ILE A 278 -16.97 -20.64 -2.05
N ARG A 279 -15.68 -20.42 -1.84
CA ARG A 279 -15.05 -20.63 -0.52
C ARG A 279 -15.59 -19.68 0.54
N ALA A 280 -15.74 -18.40 0.23
CA ALA A 280 -16.31 -17.43 1.14
C ALA A 280 -17.72 -17.84 1.61
N GLU A 281 -18.56 -18.33 0.70
CA GLU A 281 -19.91 -18.81 1.02
C GLU A 281 -19.92 -20.11 1.81
N LYS A 282 -19.14 -21.13 1.37
CA LYS A 282 -19.25 -22.50 1.87
C LYS A 282 -18.30 -22.87 3.00
N GLU A 283 -17.09 -22.30 3.00
CA GLU A 283 -16.07 -22.63 4.00
C GLU A 283 -16.03 -21.58 5.13
N HIS A 284 -16.26 -20.31 4.77
CA HIS A 284 -16.29 -19.20 5.74
C HIS A 284 -17.70 -18.79 6.15
N GLU A 285 -18.72 -19.44 5.62
CA GLU A 285 -20.14 -19.19 5.97
C GLU A 285 -20.55 -17.71 5.82
N VAL A 286 -19.91 -16.97 4.92
CA VAL A 286 -20.31 -15.60 4.59
C VAL A 286 -21.71 -15.62 3.99
N ARG A 287 -22.64 -14.90 4.59
CA ARG A 287 -24.03 -14.86 4.14
C ARG A 287 -24.20 -13.88 2.98
N PHE A 288 -24.74 -14.35 1.86
CA PHE A 288 -25.01 -13.55 0.67
C PHE A 288 -26.50 -13.29 0.53
N ILE A 289 -26.90 -11.99 0.50
CA ILE A 289 -28.29 -11.56 0.30
C ILE A 289 -28.38 -10.75 -0.98
N ARG A 290 -29.12 -11.28 -1.95
CA ARG A 290 -29.36 -10.58 -3.22
C ARG A 290 -30.44 -9.50 -3.04
N SER A 291 -30.04 -8.38 -2.47
CA SER A 291 -30.90 -7.22 -2.29
C SER A 291 -30.05 -5.95 -2.24
N ARG A 292 -30.65 -4.82 -2.61
CA ARG A 292 -30.10 -3.50 -2.36
C ARG A 292 -30.70 -2.97 -1.07
N VAL A 293 -29.85 -2.60 -0.10
CA VAL A 293 -30.29 -1.95 1.13
C VAL A 293 -30.86 -0.57 0.78
N ALA A 294 -32.08 -0.32 1.20
CA ALA A 294 -32.80 0.91 0.90
C ALA A 294 -32.35 2.06 1.82
N SER A 295 -32.13 1.77 3.10
CA SER A 295 -31.71 2.76 4.08
C SER A 295 -31.07 2.11 5.31
N THR A 296 -30.30 2.93 6.03
CA THR A 296 -29.75 2.56 7.34
C THR A 296 -30.29 3.49 8.43
N ARG A 297 -30.42 2.98 9.63
CA ARG A 297 -30.81 3.75 10.81
C ARG A 297 -30.02 3.30 12.02
N GLN A 298 -29.45 4.24 12.77
CA GLN A 298 -28.79 3.89 14.02
C GLN A 298 -29.79 3.63 15.14
N GLU A 299 -29.57 2.54 15.87
CA GLU A 299 -30.38 2.24 17.06
C GLU A 299 -29.91 3.11 18.25
N PRO A 300 -30.82 3.81 18.91
CA PRO A 300 -30.48 4.60 20.10
C PRO A 300 -29.91 3.71 21.22
N GLY A 301 -28.78 4.12 21.79
CA GLY A 301 -28.14 3.46 22.93
C GLY A 301 -27.04 2.45 22.53
N SER A 302 -27.34 1.43 21.74
CA SER A 302 -26.35 0.42 21.32
C SER A 302 -25.41 0.89 20.22
N ARG A 303 -25.81 1.94 19.48
CA ARG A 303 -25.13 2.42 18.26
C ARG A 303 -25.04 1.39 17.14
N ASP A 304 -25.80 0.29 17.24
CA ASP A 304 -25.95 -0.67 16.17
C ASP A 304 -26.68 -0.04 14.98
N VAL A 305 -26.52 -0.64 13.81
CA VAL A 305 -27.11 -0.13 12.57
C VAL A 305 -28.21 -1.09 12.10
N LEU A 306 -29.42 -0.58 11.98
CA LEU A 306 -30.57 -1.29 11.44
C LEU A 306 -30.60 -1.06 9.93
N LEU A 307 -30.61 -2.14 9.15
CA LEU A 307 -30.70 -2.13 7.70
C LEU A 307 -32.12 -2.50 7.26
N SER A 308 -32.70 -1.70 6.36
CA SER A 308 -33.98 -2.01 5.72
C SER A 308 -33.74 -2.44 4.26
N TYR A 309 -34.23 -3.62 3.91
CA TYR A 309 -34.05 -4.21 2.57
C TYR A 309 -35.26 -5.08 2.19
N GLU A 310 -35.44 -5.29 0.90
CA GLU A 310 -36.49 -6.17 0.38
C GLU A 310 -35.92 -7.58 0.17
N LEU A 311 -36.64 -8.60 0.61
CA LEU A 311 -36.35 -10.00 0.34
C LEU A 311 -37.65 -10.77 0.10
N ASP A 312 -37.75 -11.45 -1.01
CA ASP A 312 -38.92 -12.25 -1.41
C ASP A 312 -40.26 -11.48 -1.41
N GLY A 313 -40.20 -10.18 -1.78
CA GLY A 313 -41.35 -9.29 -1.81
C GLY A 313 -41.74 -8.65 -0.47
N GLU A 314 -40.97 -8.93 0.60
CA GLU A 314 -41.22 -8.38 1.93
C GLU A 314 -40.09 -7.43 2.34
N ILE A 315 -40.46 -6.32 3.03
CA ILE A 315 -39.48 -5.44 3.65
C ILE A 315 -39.01 -6.09 4.97
N LYS A 316 -37.70 -6.28 5.08
CA LYS A 316 -37.05 -6.80 6.27
C LYS A 316 -36.20 -5.74 6.93
N GLU A 317 -36.16 -5.78 8.25
CA GLU A 317 -35.24 -4.97 9.04
C GLU A 317 -34.33 -5.91 9.84
N GLU A 318 -33.01 -5.65 9.75
CA GLU A 318 -32.03 -6.49 10.41
C GLU A 318 -30.93 -5.64 11.03
N LYS A 319 -30.49 -6.02 12.23
CA LYS A 319 -29.52 -5.28 13.03
C LYS A 319 -28.12 -5.83 12.86
N PHE A 320 -27.14 -4.92 12.70
CA PHE A 320 -25.72 -5.19 12.59
C PHE A 320 -24.92 -4.29 13.52
N ASP A 321 -23.81 -4.80 14.03
CA ASP A 321 -22.92 -4.03 14.91
C ASP A 321 -22.09 -3.02 14.13
N MET A 322 -21.80 -3.33 12.87
CA MET A 322 -21.04 -2.48 11.93
C MET A 322 -21.52 -2.67 10.50
N VAL A 323 -21.43 -1.62 9.71
CA VAL A 323 -21.75 -1.64 8.27
C VAL A 323 -20.55 -1.11 7.49
N VAL A 324 -20.12 -1.87 6.49
CA VAL A 324 -19.06 -1.51 5.56
C VAL A 324 -19.66 -1.14 4.22
N LEU A 325 -19.41 0.07 3.76
CA LEU A 325 -19.83 0.56 2.46
C LEU A 325 -18.77 0.19 1.43
N SER A 326 -19.08 -0.76 0.54
CA SER A 326 -18.20 -1.18 -0.53
C SER A 326 -18.17 -0.13 -1.64
N VAL A 327 -17.34 0.90 -1.44
CA VAL A 327 -17.26 2.08 -2.29
C VAL A 327 -16.61 1.80 -3.65
N GLY A 328 -17.11 2.46 -4.69
CA GLY A 328 -16.57 2.36 -6.04
C GLY A 328 -15.28 3.17 -6.24
N LEU A 329 -14.69 3.01 -7.41
CA LEU A 329 -13.49 3.70 -7.84
C LEU A 329 -13.85 4.85 -8.77
N ASN A 330 -13.50 6.07 -8.39
CA ASN A 330 -13.59 7.27 -9.21
C ASN A 330 -12.22 7.61 -9.83
N PRO A 331 -12.16 8.39 -10.91
CA PRO A 331 -10.90 9.00 -11.33
C PRO A 331 -10.35 9.88 -10.19
N PRO A 332 -9.04 10.14 -10.14
CA PRO A 332 -8.47 11.11 -9.20
C PRO A 332 -9.14 12.48 -9.31
N GLU A 333 -9.29 13.18 -8.20
CA GLU A 333 -9.94 14.48 -8.14
C GLU A 333 -9.27 15.50 -9.07
N ASP A 334 -7.94 15.44 -9.17
CA ASP A 334 -7.10 16.29 -10.02
C ASP A 334 -6.94 15.73 -11.46
N SER A 335 -7.79 14.79 -11.89
CA SER A 335 -7.69 14.16 -13.23
C SER A 335 -7.83 15.16 -14.37
N GLY A 336 -8.67 16.20 -14.20
CA GLY A 336 -8.82 17.29 -15.17
C GLY A 336 -7.53 18.08 -15.34
N ASP A 337 -6.96 18.55 -14.25
CA ASP A 337 -5.70 19.32 -14.23
C ASP A 337 -4.55 18.49 -14.82
N LEU A 338 -4.48 17.19 -14.45
CA LEU A 338 -3.49 16.27 -15.01
C LEU A 338 -3.67 16.06 -16.51
N ALA A 339 -4.91 15.96 -16.99
CA ALA A 339 -5.20 15.80 -18.41
C ALA A 339 -4.81 17.04 -19.21
N ASP A 340 -5.13 18.23 -18.72
CA ASP A 340 -4.74 19.50 -19.31
C ASP A 340 -3.22 19.65 -19.35
N ALA A 341 -2.54 19.38 -18.24
CA ALA A 341 -1.07 19.43 -18.14
C ALA A 341 -0.39 18.42 -19.10
N ALA A 342 -0.94 17.22 -19.22
CA ALA A 342 -0.41 16.19 -20.11
C ALA A 342 -0.83 16.40 -21.57
N GLY A 343 -1.84 17.25 -21.85
CA GLY A 343 -2.41 17.49 -23.18
C GLY A 343 -3.16 16.27 -23.72
N ILE A 344 -3.93 15.56 -22.87
CA ILE A 344 -4.73 14.40 -23.22
C ILE A 344 -6.22 14.69 -23.00
N GLU A 345 -7.08 13.89 -23.63
CA GLU A 345 -8.53 13.93 -23.38
C GLU A 345 -8.93 12.90 -22.32
N LEU A 346 -9.96 13.22 -21.56
CA LEU A 346 -10.66 12.30 -20.68
C LEU A 346 -11.93 11.77 -21.36
N ASN A 347 -12.39 10.60 -20.92
CA ASN A 347 -13.71 10.09 -21.29
C ASN A 347 -14.79 10.80 -20.45
N LYS A 348 -16.07 10.51 -20.75
CA LYS A 348 -17.21 11.14 -20.06
C LYS A 348 -17.30 10.88 -18.56
N TYR A 349 -16.47 9.98 -18.02
CA TYR A 349 -16.42 9.63 -16.62
C TYR A 349 -15.16 10.17 -15.92
N GLY A 350 -14.30 10.92 -16.62
CA GLY A 350 -13.09 11.50 -16.05
C GLY A 350 -11.85 10.60 -16.07
N PHE A 351 -11.93 9.40 -16.66
CA PHE A 351 -10.77 8.55 -16.89
C PHE A 351 -10.08 8.91 -18.22
N ALA A 352 -8.80 8.55 -18.36
CA ALA A 352 -8.05 8.80 -19.58
C ALA A 352 -8.75 8.16 -20.80
N LYS A 353 -8.95 8.96 -21.84
CA LYS A 353 -9.58 8.50 -23.09
C LYS A 353 -8.58 7.67 -23.91
N THR A 354 -8.97 6.44 -24.20
CA THR A 354 -8.22 5.50 -25.05
C THR A 354 -9.16 4.89 -26.10
N SER A 355 -8.65 4.06 -26.98
CA SER A 355 -9.49 3.27 -27.89
C SER A 355 -9.47 1.79 -27.51
N LEU A 356 -10.52 1.05 -27.87
CA LEU A 356 -10.65 -0.39 -27.58
C LEU A 356 -9.50 -1.21 -28.16
N VAL A 357 -8.94 -0.81 -29.30
CA VAL A 357 -7.83 -1.52 -29.97
C VAL A 357 -6.44 -1.02 -29.52
N LYS A 358 -6.40 0.09 -28.79
CA LYS A 358 -5.18 0.69 -28.26
C LYS A 358 -5.41 1.18 -26.83
N PRO A 359 -5.67 0.28 -25.88
CA PRO A 359 -6.12 0.64 -24.53
C PRO A 359 -5.05 1.31 -23.66
N LEU A 360 -3.78 1.31 -24.08
CA LEU A 360 -2.67 1.92 -23.35
C LEU A 360 -2.20 3.26 -23.95
N GLU A 361 -2.70 3.62 -25.13
CA GLU A 361 -2.35 4.87 -25.83
C GLU A 361 -3.42 5.92 -25.54
N THR A 362 -3.00 7.08 -25.02
CA THR A 362 -3.88 8.24 -24.84
C THR A 362 -4.14 8.95 -26.18
N THR A 363 -4.86 10.04 -26.16
CA THR A 363 -5.09 10.88 -27.35
C THR A 363 -3.84 11.64 -27.81
N ARG A 364 -2.79 11.72 -26.97
CA ARG A 364 -1.50 12.35 -27.30
C ARG A 364 -0.43 11.30 -27.56
N PRO A 365 0.17 11.23 -28.77
CA PRO A 365 1.26 10.32 -29.05
C PRO A 365 2.44 10.47 -28.05
N GLY A 366 3.02 9.34 -27.63
CA GLY A 366 4.11 9.32 -26.64
C GLY A 366 3.67 9.45 -25.19
N VAL A 367 2.36 9.67 -24.93
CA VAL A 367 1.78 9.65 -23.60
C VAL A 367 0.87 8.42 -23.46
N TYR A 368 1.20 7.58 -22.50
CA TYR A 368 0.57 6.29 -22.25
C TYR A 368 -0.16 6.31 -20.90
N VAL A 369 -1.08 5.37 -20.72
CA VAL A 369 -1.82 5.21 -19.46
C VAL A 369 -1.80 3.76 -19.00
N ALA A 370 -1.76 3.54 -17.69
CA ALA A 370 -1.89 2.22 -17.07
C ALA A 370 -2.64 2.31 -15.74
N GLY A 371 -3.22 1.18 -15.32
CA GLY A 371 -3.91 1.05 -14.04
C GLY A 371 -5.27 1.76 -14.02
N ALA A 372 -5.72 2.10 -12.80
CA ALA A 372 -7.09 2.56 -12.57
C ALA A 372 -7.43 3.91 -13.25
N PHE A 373 -6.45 4.70 -13.66
CA PHE A 373 -6.71 5.93 -14.43
C PHE A 373 -7.16 5.66 -15.87
N HIS A 374 -6.89 4.48 -16.43
CA HIS A 374 -7.50 4.04 -17.67
C HIS A 374 -9.00 3.72 -17.50
N GLY A 375 -9.37 3.27 -16.32
CA GLY A 375 -10.69 2.84 -15.90
C GLY A 375 -10.58 1.88 -14.72
N PRO A 376 -11.65 1.72 -13.91
CA PRO A 376 -11.63 0.86 -12.74
C PRO A 376 -11.18 -0.57 -13.07
N LYS A 377 -10.24 -1.11 -12.30
CA LYS A 377 -9.69 -2.47 -12.46
C LYS A 377 -8.95 -2.93 -11.20
N ASP A 378 -8.67 -4.20 -11.14
CA ASP A 378 -7.91 -4.84 -10.07
C ASP A 378 -6.38 -4.69 -10.23
N ILE A 379 -5.64 -5.23 -9.26
CA ILE A 379 -4.18 -5.18 -9.23
C ILE A 379 -3.55 -6.02 -10.36
N PRO A 380 -3.97 -7.28 -10.63
CA PRO A 380 -3.47 -8.07 -11.75
C PRO A 380 -3.57 -7.36 -13.10
N ASP A 381 -4.72 -6.81 -13.42
CA ASP A 381 -4.94 -6.04 -14.65
C ASP A 381 -4.07 -4.77 -14.71
N SER A 382 -3.91 -4.09 -13.58
CA SER A 382 -3.06 -2.90 -13.48
C SER A 382 -1.59 -3.23 -13.76
N VAL A 383 -1.08 -4.35 -13.23
CA VAL A 383 0.29 -4.83 -13.46
C VAL A 383 0.50 -5.24 -14.94
N ALA A 384 -0.48 -5.94 -15.53
CA ALA A 384 -0.44 -6.30 -16.94
C ALA A 384 -0.39 -5.05 -17.84
N GLN A 385 -1.24 -4.04 -17.54
CA GLN A 385 -1.23 -2.77 -18.25
C GLN A 385 0.07 -1.98 -18.07
N ALA A 386 0.63 -1.94 -16.86
CA ALA A 386 1.89 -1.25 -16.59
C ALA A 386 3.04 -1.85 -17.43
N SER A 387 3.09 -3.18 -17.52
CA SER A 387 4.07 -3.88 -18.37
C SER A 387 3.90 -3.54 -19.84
N GLY A 388 2.65 -3.53 -20.32
CA GLY A 388 2.33 -3.15 -21.69
C GLY A 388 2.63 -1.67 -22.00
N ALA A 389 2.29 -0.76 -21.09
CA ALA A 389 2.59 0.67 -21.23
C ALA A 389 4.10 0.95 -21.25
N ALA A 390 4.87 0.28 -20.38
CA ALA A 390 6.33 0.37 -20.38
C ALA A 390 6.94 -0.13 -21.71
N ALA A 391 6.43 -1.23 -22.27
CA ALA A 391 6.87 -1.73 -23.58
C ALA A 391 6.53 -0.75 -24.71
N LYS A 392 5.34 -0.13 -24.69
CA LYS A 392 4.94 0.90 -25.66
C LYS A 392 5.81 2.16 -25.56
N ALA A 393 6.01 2.66 -24.33
CA ALA A 393 6.88 3.81 -24.07
C ALA A 393 8.31 3.57 -24.56
N ALA A 394 8.87 2.39 -24.28
CA ALA A 394 10.20 2.01 -24.74
C ALA A 394 10.32 1.91 -26.26
N ARG A 395 9.25 1.51 -26.96
CA ARG A 395 9.25 1.38 -28.42
C ARG A 395 9.48 2.71 -29.12
N GLY A 396 8.81 3.78 -28.67
CA GLY A 396 8.93 5.13 -29.25
C GLY A 396 10.32 5.73 -29.13
N ILE A 397 11.13 5.25 -28.17
CA ILE A 397 12.47 5.77 -27.87
C ILE A 397 13.58 4.71 -28.00
N THR A 398 13.36 3.67 -28.79
CA THR A 398 14.30 2.53 -28.92
C THR A 398 15.73 2.96 -29.27
N GLY A 399 15.90 4.01 -30.07
CA GLY A 399 17.22 4.56 -30.46
C GLY A 399 18.01 5.15 -29.27
N GLU A 400 17.38 5.42 -28.16
CA GLU A 400 18.02 5.98 -26.96
C GLU A 400 18.38 4.90 -25.91
N ARG A 401 18.04 3.63 -26.19
CA ARG A 401 18.26 2.52 -25.28
C ARG A 401 19.75 2.38 -24.93
N GLY A 402 20.05 2.28 -23.66
CA GLY A 402 21.41 2.08 -23.16
C GLY A 402 22.26 3.36 -23.02
N LYS A 403 21.80 4.53 -23.51
CA LYS A 403 22.61 5.75 -23.52
C LYS A 403 22.71 6.44 -22.16
N LEU A 404 21.68 6.34 -21.34
CA LEU A 404 21.58 7.04 -20.04
C LEU A 404 21.53 6.07 -18.85
N ILE A 405 22.01 4.84 -19.02
CA ILE A 405 21.99 3.85 -17.95
C ILE A 405 23.30 3.83 -17.18
N THR A 406 23.18 3.66 -15.86
CA THR A 406 24.29 3.33 -14.96
C THR A 406 24.25 1.83 -14.67
N LYS A 407 25.38 1.16 -14.74
CA LYS A 407 25.51 -0.25 -14.32
C LYS A 407 25.77 -0.30 -12.81
N VAL A 408 25.13 -1.26 -12.13
CA VAL A 408 25.43 -1.51 -10.72
C VAL A 408 26.81 -2.13 -10.63
N GLU A 409 27.68 -1.53 -9.85
CA GLU A 409 28.96 -2.11 -9.46
C GLU A 409 28.84 -2.57 -8.00
N TYR A 410 28.98 -3.87 -7.79
CA TYR A 410 29.03 -4.43 -6.45
C TYR A 410 30.46 -4.46 -5.95
N PRO A 411 30.69 -4.40 -4.62
CA PRO A 411 32.00 -4.69 -4.04
C PRO A 411 32.51 -6.06 -4.48
N ALA A 412 33.82 -6.23 -4.54
CA ALA A 412 34.40 -7.54 -4.84
C ALA A 412 33.93 -8.58 -3.82
N GLU A 413 33.53 -9.74 -4.32
CA GLU A 413 33.04 -10.82 -3.46
C GLU A 413 34.14 -11.30 -2.53
N LYS A 414 33.84 -11.32 -1.21
CA LYS A 414 34.74 -11.84 -0.17
C LYS A 414 34.77 -13.37 -0.25
N VAL A 415 35.97 -13.93 -0.36
CA VAL A 415 36.17 -15.39 -0.31
C VAL A 415 36.16 -15.84 1.15
N VAL A 416 35.12 -16.59 1.53
CA VAL A 416 34.91 -17.08 2.91
C VAL A 416 35.13 -18.59 3.04
N THR A 417 35.68 -19.22 2.01
CA THR A 417 35.98 -20.67 1.98
C THR A 417 37.03 -21.00 3.03
N GLY A 418 36.66 -21.92 3.95
CA GLY A 418 37.54 -22.34 5.05
C GLY A 418 37.50 -21.42 6.28
N GLU A 419 36.75 -20.33 6.26
CA GLU A 419 36.47 -19.52 7.45
C GLU A 419 35.44 -20.21 8.36
N GLU A 420 35.63 -20.12 9.67
CA GLU A 420 34.61 -20.52 10.64
C GLU A 420 33.32 -19.71 10.39
N PRO A 421 32.14 -20.36 10.45
CA PRO A 421 30.88 -19.65 10.24
C PRO A 421 30.70 -18.54 11.30
N ARG A 422 30.36 -17.36 10.83
CA ARG A 422 29.94 -16.20 11.65
C ARG A 422 28.56 -15.77 11.15
N ILE A 423 27.53 -16.31 11.82
CA ILE A 423 26.15 -16.21 11.38
C ILE A 423 25.49 -14.98 11.99
N GLY A 424 24.86 -14.16 11.16
CA GLY A 424 23.93 -13.11 11.59
C GLY A 424 22.48 -13.58 11.45
N VAL A 425 21.66 -13.43 12.49
CA VAL A 425 20.25 -13.80 12.49
C VAL A 425 19.39 -12.54 12.66
N PHE A 426 18.51 -12.29 11.69
CA PHE A 426 17.61 -11.14 11.71
C PHE A 426 16.17 -11.63 11.77
N VAL A 427 15.45 -11.33 12.86
CA VAL A 427 14.11 -11.83 13.11
C VAL A 427 13.08 -10.71 12.89
N CYS A 428 12.11 -10.93 12.02
CA CYS A 428 11.07 -9.98 11.71
C CYS A 428 9.94 -10.02 12.74
N HIS A 429 9.49 -8.84 13.19
CA HIS A 429 8.32 -8.74 14.08
C HIS A 429 7.01 -8.66 13.29
N CYS A 430 6.96 -7.84 12.23
CA CYS A 430 5.83 -7.65 11.32
C CYS A 430 4.45 -7.47 11.99
N GLY A 431 4.38 -6.79 13.14
CA GLY A 431 3.13 -6.54 13.88
C GLY A 431 2.38 -7.84 14.20
N ILE A 432 1.05 -7.84 13.99
CA ILE A 432 0.19 -9.00 14.25
C ILE A 432 0.52 -10.21 13.35
N ASN A 433 1.08 -9.98 12.17
CA ASN A 433 1.38 -11.04 11.21
C ASN A 433 2.45 -12.05 11.69
N ILE A 434 3.37 -11.63 12.57
CA ILE A 434 4.37 -12.52 13.18
C ILE A 434 4.36 -12.33 14.70
N GLY A 435 4.68 -11.12 15.18
CA GLY A 435 4.87 -10.85 16.59
C GLY A 435 3.60 -10.89 17.43
N GLY A 436 2.42 -10.94 16.81
CA GLY A 436 1.16 -11.20 17.50
C GLY A 436 1.00 -12.66 17.95
N VAL A 437 1.74 -13.58 17.35
CA VAL A 437 1.65 -15.03 17.61
C VAL A 437 3.00 -15.60 18.05
N VAL A 438 4.06 -15.32 17.28
CA VAL A 438 5.43 -15.80 17.57
C VAL A 438 6.11 -14.90 18.60
N GLY A 439 6.71 -15.50 19.61
CA GLY A 439 7.54 -14.81 20.62
C GLY A 439 8.88 -14.33 20.04
N VAL A 440 8.87 -13.28 19.22
CA VAL A 440 10.05 -12.81 18.44
C VAL A 440 11.29 -12.60 19.32
N ASN A 441 11.13 -12.00 20.52
CA ASN A 441 12.25 -11.84 21.45
C ASN A 441 12.82 -13.19 21.90
N GLN A 442 11.97 -14.20 22.12
CA GLN A 442 12.41 -15.55 22.51
C GLN A 442 13.19 -16.21 21.38
N VAL A 443 12.75 -16.03 20.12
CA VAL A 443 13.48 -16.53 18.94
C VAL A 443 14.86 -15.89 18.84
N VAL A 444 14.97 -14.57 19.07
CA VAL A 444 16.28 -13.87 19.08
C VAL A 444 17.19 -14.40 20.18
N GLU A 445 16.68 -14.52 21.41
CA GLU A 445 17.49 -15.05 22.52
C GLU A 445 17.90 -16.51 22.30
N TYR A 446 17.01 -17.33 21.76
CA TYR A 446 17.36 -18.70 21.35
C TYR A 446 18.44 -18.72 20.27
N ALA A 447 18.30 -17.88 19.22
CA ALA A 447 19.28 -17.80 18.15
C ALA A 447 20.69 -17.47 18.66
N LYS A 448 20.82 -16.58 19.66
CA LYS A 448 22.11 -16.24 20.29
C LYS A 448 22.79 -17.41 20.97
N THR A 449 22.06 -18.47 21.37
CA THR A 449 22.61 -19.66 21.99
C THR A 449 23.13 -20.70 20.99
N LEU A 450 22.80 -20.53 19.71
CA LEU A 450 23.19 -21.49 18.67
C LEU A 450 24.69 -21.37 18.33
N PRO A 451 25.34 -22.47 17.99
CA PRO A 451 26.74 -22.45 17.60
C PRO A 451 26.95 -21.58 16.37
N ASN A 452 28.05 -20.83 16.38
CA ASN A 452 28.48 -19.93 15.29
C ASN A 452 27.59 -18.71 15.04
N VAL A 453 26.52 -18.47 15.80
CA VAL A 453 25.77 -17.21 15.72
C VAL A 453 26.58 -16.11 16.41
N ALA A 454 27.07 -15.17 15.61
CA ALA A 454 27.86 -14.03 16.07
C ALA A 454 26.99 -12.79 16.37
N TYR A 455 25.81 -12.74 15.78
CA TYR A 455 24.87 -11.62 15.95
C TYR A 455 23.43 -12.08 15.77
N ALA A 456 22.52 -11.61 16.62
CA ALA A 456 21.08 -11.81 16.43
C ALA A 456 20.29 -10.61 16.96
N GLU A 457 19.32 -10.15 16.17
CA GLU A 457 18.43 -9.05 16.56
C GLU A 457 17.04 -9.20 15.94
N GLN A 458 16.08 -8.48 16.53
CA GLN A 458 14.76 -8.29 15.91
C GLN A 458 14.67 -6.97 15.18
N ASN A 459 13.87 -6.97 14.10
CA ASN A 459 13.54 -5.77 13.35
C ASN A 459 12.02 -5.70 13.17
N LEU A 460 11.46 -4.50 13.23
CA LEU A 460 10.01 -4.34 13.06
C LEU A 460 9.55 -4.83 11.67
N TYR A 461 10.29 -4.43 10.64
CA TYR A 461 10.06 -4.85 9.24
C TYR A 461 11.40 -5.13 8.57
N THR A 462 11.83 -6.39 8.50
CA THR A 462 13.12 -6.74 7.86
C THR A 462 13.18 -6.37 6.38
N CYS A 463 12.04 -6.27 5.69
CA CYS A 463 11.94 -5.91 4.28
C CYS A 463 11.98 -4.39 4.02
N SER A 464 11.99 -3.54 5.04
CA SER A 464 12.05 -2.08 4.86
C SER A 464 13.44 -1.60 4.44
N GLN A 465 13.50 -0.41 3.81
CA GLN A 465 14.73 0.16 3.28
C GLN A 465 15.81 0.33 4.36
N ASP A 466 15.44 0.92 5.48
CA ASP A 466 16.33 1.18 6.63
C ASP A 466 16.90 -0.12 7.22
N THR A 467 16.08 -1.18 7.29
CA THR A 467 16.55 -2.48 7.78
C THR A 467 17.46 -3.16 6.78
N GLN A 468 17.25 -3.02 5.47
CA GLN A 468 18.19 -3.53 4.48
C GLN A 468 19.55 -2.86 4.60
N ASP A 469 19.59 -1.55 4.79
CA ASP A 469 20.83 -0.79 5.01
C ASP A 469 21.50 -1.23 6.32
N LYS A 470 20.74 -1.42 7.39
CA LYS A 470 21.21 -1.92 8.66
C LYS A 470 21.79 -3.34 8.56
N ILE A 471 21.13 -4.25 7.84
CA ILE A 471 21.65 -5.62 7.61
C ILE A 471 22.98 -5.56 6.89
N ARG A 472 23.11 -4.77 5.81
CA ARG A 472 24.36 -4.56 5.09
C ARG A 472 25.48 -4.07 6.03
N ASP A 473 25.20 -3.04 6.82
CA ASP A 473 26.18 -2.43 7.71
C ASP A 473 26.56 -3.39 8.85
N THR A 474 25.62 -4.15 9.40
CA THR A 474 25.86 -5.18 10.42
C THR A 474 26.72 -6.33 9.88
N ILE A 475 26.51 -6.75 8.62
CA ILE A 475 27.38 -7.75 7.98
C ILE A 475 28.83 -7.28 7.98
N LEU A 476 29.09 -6.02 7.65
CA LEU A 476 30.43 -5.44 7.61
C LEU A 476 31.02 -5.25 9.01
N GLU A 477 30.25 -4.67 9.94
CA GLU A 477 30.68 -4.36 11.30
C GLU A 477 31.06 -5.62 12.10
N HIS A 478 30.22 -6.65 12.03
CA HIS A 478 30.44 -7.91 12.75
C HIS A 478 31.20 -8.95 11.93
N SER A 479 31.69 -8.60 10.72
CA SER A 479 32.37 -9.52 9.82
C SER A 479 31.61 -10.84 9.63
N LEU A 480 30.28 -10.73 9.43
CA LEU A 480 29.43 -11.90 9.20
C LEU A 480 29.76 -12.53 7.84
N ASN A 481 29.73 -13.86 7.78
CA ASN A 481 29.95 -14.60 6.55
C ASN A 481 28.81 -15.56 6.19
N ARG A 482 27.73 -15.54 6.96
CA ARG A 482 26.45 -16.21 6.73
C ARG A 482 25.33 -15.35 7.29
N VAL A 483 24.18 -15.33 6.62
CA VAL A 483 23.03 -14.54 7.08
C VAL A 483 21.77 -15.41 7.06
N ILE A 484 21.02 -15.37 8.15
CA ILE A 484 19.70 -15.97 8.27
C ILE A 484 18.68 -14.86 8.52
N VAL A 485 17.61 -14.84 7.75
CA VAL A 485 16.48 -13.95 7.99
C VAL A 485 15.25 -14.78 8.32
N ALA A 486 14.81 -14.72 9.57
CA ALA A 486 13.57 -15.34 10.03
C ALA A 486 12.42 -14.34 9.86
N SER A 487 11.61 -14.50 8.80
CA SER A 487 10.54 -13.57 8.46
C SER A 487 9.42 -14.23 7.63
N CYS A 488 8.85 -13.52 6.68
CA CYS A 488 7.81 -14.03 5.80
C CYS A 488 8.36 -14.93 4.67
N THR A 489 7.56 -15.17 3.63
CA THR A 489 7.89 -16.15 2.58
C THR A 489 9.14 -15.79 1.77
N PRO A 490 10.08 -16.72 1.57
CA PRO A 490 11.23 -16.52 0.66
C PRO A 490 10.80 -16.27 -0.78
N ARG A 491 9.64 -16.84 -1.21
CA ARG A 491 9.10 -16.66 -2.57
C ARG A 491 9.07 -15.19 -3.01
N THR A 492 8.80 -14.28 -2.08
CA THR A 492 8.66 -12.84 -2.36
C THR A 492 9.92 -12.06 -2.02
N HIS A 493 10.59 -12.37 -0.91
CA HIS A 493 11.60 -11.49 -0.32
C HIS A 493 13.04 -11.96 -0.50
N GLU A 494 13.29 -13.22 -0.84
CA GLU A 494 14.64 -13.76 -1.02
C GLU A 494 15.51 -12.93 -1.99
N PRO A 495 15.00 -12.47 -3.14
CA PRO A 495 15.81 -11.65 -4.06
C PRO A 495 16.26 -10.31 -3.45
N LEU A 496 15.44 -9.72 -2.57
CA LEU A 496 15.77 -8.47 -1.88
C LEU A 496 16.97 -8.67 -0.94
N PHE A 497 16.93 -9.71 -0.10
CA PHE A 497 18.00 -10.00 0.84
C PHE A 497 19.29 -10.44 0.14
N ARG A 498 19.18 -11.23 -0.92
CA ARG A 498 20.33 -11.60 -1.76
C ARG A 498 21.03 -10.38 -2.35
N ALA A 499 20.28 -9.38 -2.82
CA ALA A 499 20.85 -8.12 -3.28
C ALA A 499 21.61 -7.39 -2.17
N THR A 500 21.06 -7.37 -0.95
CA THR A 500 21.71 -6.76 0.22
C THR A 500 23.02 -7.46 0.61
N LEU A 501 23.11 -8.80 0.50
CA LEU A 501 24.37 -9.50 0.67
C LEU A 501 25.41 -9.10 -0.37
N LYS A 502 25.02 -9.00 -1.64
CA LYS A 502 25.92 -8.52 -2.71
C LYS A 502 26.45 -7.11 -2.43
N GLU A 503 25.58 -6.22 -1.93
CA GLU A 503 25.99 -4.86 -1.54
C GLU A 503 26.99 -4.86 -0.39
N ALA A 504 26.95 -5.88 0.50
CA ALA A 504 27.93 -6.11 1.54
C ALA A 504 29.20 -6.87 1.06
N GLY A 505 29.29 -7.21 -0.22
CA GLY A 505 30.40 -8.00 -0.76
C GLY A 505 30.38 -9.48 -0.36
N LEU A 506 29.24 -10.02 0.04
CA LEU A 506 29.05 -11.46 0.26
C LEU A 506 28.43 -12.14 -0.96
N ASN A 507 28.76 -13.44 -1.12
CA ASN A 507 28.05 -14.27 -2.08
C ASN A 507 26.56 -14.34 -1.71
N GLU A 508 25.71 -14.13 -2.69
CA GLU A 508 24.24 -14.08 -2.50
C GLU A 508 23.60 -15.40 -2.00
N TYR A 509 24.34 -16.51 -2.10
CA TYR A 509 23.92 -17.85 -1.65
C TYR A 509 24.41 -18.19 -0.23
N LEU A 510 25.13 -17.30 0.43
CA LEU A 510 25.47 -17.40 1.86
C LEU A 510 24.31 -16.86 2.74
N PHE A 511 23.11 -17.12 2.29
CA PHE A 511 21.86 -16.62 2.82
C PHE A 511 20.82 -17.74 2.95
N GLU A 512 20.09 -17.73 4.05
CA GLU A 512 18.94 -18.60 4.29
C GLU A 512 17.77 -17.78 4.82
N MET A 513 16.58 -18.15 4.43
CA MET A 513 15.35 -17.50 4.87
C MET A 513 14.42 -18.48 5.55
N ALA A 514 14.21 -18.31 6.86
CA ALA A 514 13.27 -19.08 7.65
C ALA A 514 11.89 -18.44 7.61
N ASN A 515 10.90 -19.15 7.07
CA ASN A 515 9.53 -18.65 6.96
C ASN A 515 8.77 -18.84 8.28
N ILE A 516 8.87 -17.90 9.20
CA ILE A 516 8.17 -17.93 10.48
C ILE A 516 6.78 -17.28 10.43
N ARG A 517 6.39 -16.66 9.30
CA ARG A 517 5.04 -16.13 9.10
C ARG A 517 4.10 -17.23 8.64
N ASP A 518 4.30 -17.76 7.44
CA ASP A 518 3.36 -18.69 6.83
C ASP A 518 3.40 -20.08 7.49
N GLN A 519 4.59 -20.51 7.96
CA GLN A 519 4.82 -21.83 8.54
C GLN A 519 4.75 -21.90 10.07
N CYS A 520 4.68 -20.75 10.74
CA CYS A 520 4.51 -20.66 12.19
C CYS A 520 3.31 -19.80 12.56
N SER A 521 3.40 -18.48 12.39
CA SER A 521 2.38 -17.55 12.86
C SER A 521 1.00 -17.81 12.26
N TRP A 522 0.88 -17.91 10.94
CA TRP A 522 -0.43 -18.06 10.29
C TRP A 522 -1.04 -19.46 10.47
N VAL A 523 -0.22 -20.50 10.53
CA VAL A 523 -0.70 -21.87 10.77
C VAL A 523 -1.19 -22.05 12.21
N HIS A 524 -0.60 -21.31 13.15
CA HIS A 524 -0.90 -21.41 14.58
C HIS A 524 -1.55 -20.14 15.14
N MET A 525 -2.28 -19.37 14.31
CA MET A 525 -2.86 -18.07 14.70
C MET A 525 -3.73 -18.16 15.96
N HIS A 526 -4.38 -19.30 16.20
CA HIS A 526 -5.24 -19.54 17.35
C HIS A 526 -4.61 -20.50 18.39
N GLU A 527 -3.39 -20.97 18.15
CA GLU A 527 -2.66 -21.92 19.01
C GLU A 527 -1.24 -21.41 19.29
N HIS A 528 -1.15 -20.26 19.95
CA HIS A 528 0.11 -19.51 20.13
C HIS A 528 1.24 -20.33 20.78
N GLU A 529 0.91 -21.35 21.59
CA GLU A 529 1.91 -22.23 22.20
C GLU A 529 2.57 -23.19 21.18
N ALA A 530 1.91 -23.43 20.04
CA ALA A 530 2.44 -24.24 18.96
C ALA A 530 3.34 -23.47 18.00
N ALA A 531 3.17 -22.13 17.94
CA ALA A 531 3.96 -21.27 17.08
C ALA A 531 5.35 -21.01 17.68
#